data_963946eb1e4b4a1324b70d09ca1e9138
#
_entry.id   963946eb1e4b4a1324b70d09ca1e9138
#
_cell.length_a   1.000
_cell.length_b   1.000
_cell.length_c   1.000
_cell.angle_alpha   90.00
_cell.angle_beta   90.00
_cell.angle_gamma   90.00
#
_symmetry.space_group_name_H-M   'P 1'
#
loop_
_entity.id
_entity.type
_entity.pdbx_description
1 polymer ?
#
loop_
_entity_poly.entity_id
_entity_poly.type
_entity_poly.pdbx_seq_one_letter_code
_entity_poly.pdbx_strand_id
1 'polypeptide(L)'
;VEGGPEDYNEYSYSVYVDLNKLKEQLKQIFKKNPIPGQPVNKKGKPYNYFVYEQAVVNVDDMENVKEVQQQLIGMGFEASSRMDWLESSQKQSNMVQAVLGGIGAVSLFVAAIGIANTMMMSIYERTKEIGVLKVLGCAMGNIRSMFLIEAGFIGFMGGIIGLLLSYGVSGIVNRFLAPGLTDGMTSRISMIPPWLALAAVVFAVFIGMLAGFFPAQRAMKLSPLAAIRNE
;
A
#
# COMPACT_ATOMS: atom_id res chain seq x y z
N VAL A 1 23.92 27.44 -11.74
CA VAL A 1 23.35 26.62 -10.67
C VAL A 1 22.84 27.60 -9.62
N GLU A 2 21.53 27.90 -9.63
CA GLU A 2 20.85 28.69 -8.62
C GLU A 2 20.40 27.77 -7.51
N GLY A 3 21.18 27.67 -6.45
CA GLY A 3 20.84 26.98 -5.21
C GLY A 3 21.62 27.60 -4.08
N GLY A 4 20.98 27.85 -2.94
CA GLY A 4 21.63 28.31 -1.73
C GLY A 4 22.60 27.27 -1.18
N PRO A 5 23.48 27.62 -0.23
CA PRO A 5 24.46 26.69 0.34
C PRO A 5 23.83 25.53 1.14
N GLU A 6 22.51 25.54 1.33
CA GLU A 6 21.75 24.47 2.01
C GLU A 6 20.93 23.59 1.06
N ASP A 7 20.86 23.91 -0.24
CA ASP A 7 20.19 23.08 -1.22
C ASP A 7 21.10 21.92 -1.63
N TYR A 8 20.78 20.74 -1.10
CA TYR A 8 21.42 19.47 -1.49
C TYR A 8 21.04 19.13 -2.93
N ASN A 9 21.92 19.50 -3.86
CA ASN A 9 21.76 19.17 -5.27
C ASN A 9 22.83 18.12 -5.62
N GLU A 10 22.46 17.10 -6.39
CA GLU A 10 23.36 16.06 -6.92
C GLU A 10 24.62 16.65 -7.58
N TYR A 11 24.56 17.92 -7.98
CA TYR A 11 25.61 18.66 -8.65
C TYR A 11 26.50 19.51 -7.72
N SER A 12 26.17 19.62 -6.43
CA SER A 12 26.81 20.55 -5.49
C SER A 12 28.28 20.24 -5.19
N TYR A 13 28.70 18.97 -5.36
CA TYR A 13 30.05 18.49 -5.08
C TYR A 13 30.85 18.16 -6.34
N SER A 14 30.36 18.52 -7.52
CA SER A 14 31.01 18.19 -8.80
C SER A 14 31.40 19.46 -9.56
N VAL A 15 32.53 19.41 -10.23
CA VAL A 15 32.99 20.50 -11.12
C VAL A 15 32.51 20.19 -12.53
N TYR A 16 31.70 21.06 -13.09
CA TYR A 16 31.20 20.94 -14.46
C TYR A 16 32.02 21.77 -15.40
N VAL A 17 32.53 21.14 -16.44
CA VAL A 17 33.34 21.78 -17.46
C VAL A 17 32.83 21.36 -18.84
N ASP A 18 32.93 22.26 -19.81
CA ASP A 18 32.66 21.92 -21.22
C ASP A 18 33.52 20.73 -21.68
N LEU A 19 32.85 19.69 -22.19
CA LEU A 19 33.48 18.43 -22.56
C LEU A 19 34.60 18.61 -23.62
N ASN A 20 34.41 19.51 -24.59
CA ASN A 20 35.37 19.71 -25.65
C ASN A 20 36.61 20.43 -25.13
N LYS A 21 36.40 21.45 -24.29
CA LYS A 21 37.51 22.15 -23.62
C LYS A 21 38.30 21.23 -22.69
N LEU A 22 37.62 20.38 -21.95
CA LEU A 22 38.29 19.40 -21.09
C LEU A 22 39.12 18.41 -21.89
N LYS A 23 38.59 17.88 -22.99
CA LYS A 23 39.34 17.00 -23.90
C LYS A 23 40.59 17.64 -24.47
N GLU A 24 40.51 18.91 -24.89
CA GLU A 24 41.64 19.66 -25.41
C GLU A 24 42.71 19.87 -24.33
N GLN A 25 42.28 20.29 -23.12
CA GLN A 25 43.21 20.48 -21.99
C GLN A 25 43.88 19.16 -21.59
N LEU A 26 43.14 18.07 -21.49
CA LEU A 26 43.70 16.76 -21.18
C LEU A 26 44.71 16.31 -22.24
N LYS A 27 44.44 16.50 -23.52
CA LYS A 27 45.39 16.23 -24.60
C LYS A 27 46.66 17.09 -24.51
N GLN A 28 46.52 18.34 -24.11
CA GLN A 28 47.67 19.25 -23.95
C GLN A 28 48.55 18.88 -22.73
N ILE A 29 47.92 18.51 -21.61
CA ILE A 29 48.59 18.14 -20.36
C ILE A 29 49.32 16.81 -20.52
N PHE A 30 48.61 15.79 -20.97
CA PHE A 30 49.14 14.42 -21.02
C PHE A 30 49.94 14.11 -22.28
N LYS A 31 49.77 14.89 -23.36
CA LYS A 31 50.47 14.73 -24.65
C LYS A 31 50.50 13.29 -25.18
N LYS A 32 51.58 12.57 -24.97
CA LYS A 32 51.78 11.16 -25.36
C LYS A 32 51.59 10.16 -24.21
N ASN A 33 51.38 10.65 -23.02
CA ASN A 33 51.16 9.79 -21.84
C ASN A 33 49.69 9.35 -21.76
N PRO A 34 49.40 8.17 -21.21
CA PRO A 34 48.03 7.72 -21.01
C PRO A 34 47.32 8.62 -20.01
N ILE A 35 46.08 9.03 -20.36
CA ILE A 35 45.22 9.79 -19.50
C ILE A 35 44.63 8.82 -18.45
N PRO A 36 44.69 9.12 -17.15
CA PRO A 36 44.10 8.27 -16.11
C PRO A 36 42.63 7.99 -16.40
N GLY A 37 42.21 6.73 -16.26
CA GLY A 37 40.85 6.29 -16.55
C GLY A 37 40.55 6.00 -18.03
N GLN A 38 41.46 6.27 -18.94
CA GLN A 38 41.28 5.93 -20.36
C GLN A 38 42.04 4.65 -20.73
N PRO A 39 41.43 3.77 -21.57
CA PRO A 39 42.05 2.53 -21.97
C PRO A 39 43.33 2.77 -22.81
N VAL A 40 44.30 1.88 -22.65
CA VAL A 40 45.55 1.86 -23.43
C VAL A 40 45.61 0.61 -24.27
N ASN A 41 46.33 0.70 -25.38
CA ASN A 41 46.57 -0.44 -26.25
C ASN A 41 47.55 -1.44 -25.61
N LYS A 42 47.73 -2.62 -26.19
CA LYS A 42 48.66 -3.66 -25.70
C LYS A 42 50.11 -3.18 -25.55
N LYS A 43 50.48 -2.04 -26.13
CA LYS A 43 51.82 -1.42 -26.05
C LYS A 43 51.86 -0.25 -25.06
N GLY A 44 50.85 -0.05 -24.21
CA GLY A 44 50.77 1.01 -23.22
C GLY A 44 50.53 2.42 -23.79
N LYS A 45 50.19 2.55 -25.09
CA LYS A 45 49.91 3.86 -25.72
C LYS A 45 48.43 4.18 -25.65
N PRO A 46 48.03 5.47 -25.43
CA PRO A 46 46.64 5.88 -25.44
C PRO A 46 46.00 5.70 -26.81
N TYR A 47 44.69 5.40 -26.84
CA TYR A 47 43.92 5.41 -28.07
C TYR A 47 43.68 6.85 -28.54
N ASN A 48 43.36 6.99 -29.81
CA ASN A 48 43.11 8.31 -30.42
C ASN A 48 41.66 8.81 -30.18
N TYR A 49 40.87 8.05 -29.44
CA TYR A 49 39.47 8.36 -29.06
C TYR A 49 39.32 8.27 -27.55
N PHE A 50 38.33 9.02 -27.04
CA PHE A 50 37.95 8.94 -25.63
C PHE A 50 36.88 7.89 -25.44
N VAL A 51 37.02 7.10 -24.40
CA VAL A 51 35.99 6.15 -23.94
C VAL A 51 35.25 6.78 -22.79
N TYR A 52 33.95 6.75 -22.86
CA TYR A 52 33.04 7.23 -21.79
C TYR A 52 32.63 6.06 -20.95
N GLU A 53 32.70 6.21 -19.64
CA GLU A 53 32.26 5.20 -18.68
C GLU A 53 30.74 5.17 -18.56
N GLN A 54 30.13 6.35 -18.62
CA GLN A 54 28.70 6.50 -18.48
C GLN A 54 28.17 7.58 -19.44
N ALA A 55 27.02 7.33 -20.01
CA ALA A 55 26.27 8.29 -20.81
C ALA A 55 24.83 8.37 -20.28
N VAL A 56 24.30 9.59 -20.17
CA VAL A 56 22.91 9.84 -19.79
C VAL A 56 22.10 10.08 -21.06
N VAL A 57 21.08 9.26 -21.27
CA VAL A 57 20.16 9.39 -22.38
C VAL A 57 18.86 10.00 -21.85
N ASN A 58 18.48 11.15 -22.36
CA ASN A 58 17.21 11.79 -22.04
C ASN A 58 16.15 11.30 -23.02
N VAL A 59 15.04 10.81 -22.47
CA VAL A 59 13.88 10.35 -23.22
C VAL A 59 12.75 11.35 -23.02
N ASP A 60 12.04 11.67 -24.09
CA ASP A 60 10.99 12.72 -24.13
C ASP A 60 9.73 12.33 -23.35
N ASP A 61 9.40 11.02 -23.26
CA ASP A 61 8.24 10.54 -22.53
C ASP A 61 8.60 9.36 -21.63
N MET A 62 7.98 9.30 -20.44
CA MET A 62 8.17 8.21 -19.49
C MET A 62 7.74 6.85 -20.05
N GLU A 63 6.74 6.83 -20.94
CA GLU A 63 6.25 5.59 -21.54
C GLU A 63 7.29 4.94 -22.45
N ASN A 64 8.13 5.75 -23.10
CA ASN A 64 9.17 5.31 -24.05
C ASN A 64 10.47 4.85 -23.36
N VAL A 65 10.66 5.15 -22.08
CA VAL A 65 11.91 4.84 -21.34
C VAL A 65 12.26 3.36 -21.42
N LYS A 66 11.29 2.48 -21.25
CA LYS A 66 11.51 1.02 -21.30
C LYS A 66 11.92 0.53 -22.69
N GLU A 67 11.28 1.06 -23.72
CA GLU A 67 11.59 0.69 -25.09
C GLU A 67 13.02 1.11 -25.47
N VAL A 68 13.38 2.36 -25.16
CA VAL A 68 14.75 2.88 -25.36
C VAL A 68 15.77 2.08 -24.56
N GLN A 69 15.48 1.75 -23.31
CA GLN A 69 16.35 0.93 -22.48
C GLN A 69 16.57 -0.47 -23.10
N GLN A 70 15.52 -1.13 -23.56
CA GLN A 70 15.64 -2.44 -24.22
C GLN A 70 16.44 -2.36 -25.53
N GLN A 71 16.28 -1.30 -26.29
CA GLN A 71 17.08 -1.06 -27.49
C GLN A 71 18.57 -0.90 -27.14
N LEU A 72 18.91 -0.13 -26.10
CA LEU A 72 20.29 0.03 -25.64
C LEU A 72 20.87 -1.29 -25.13
N ILE A 73 20.13 -2.09 -24.39
CA ILE A 73 20.55 -3.44 -23.94
C ILE A 73 20.76 -4.35 -25.16
N GLY A 74 19.87 -4.28 -26.16
CA GLY A 74 20.01 -5.03 -27.41
C GLY A 74 21.25 -4.64 -28.23
N MET A 75 21.76 -3.42 -28.08
CA MET A 75 23.03 -2.94 -28.66
C MET A 75 24.27 -3.35 -27.86
N GLY A 76 24.10 -4.03 -26.70
CA GLY A 76 25.19 -4.51 -25.85
C GLY A 76 25.62 -3.55 -24.76
N PHE A 77 24.85 -2.49 -24.49
CA PHE A 77 25.11 -1.55 -23.39
C PHE A 77 24.42 -2.03 -22.11
N GLU A 78 25.03 -1.78 -20.97
CA GLU A 78 24.30 -1.85 -19.69
C GLU A 78 23.50 -0.56 -19.52
N ALA A 79 22.17 -0.67 -19.58
CA ALA A 79 21.28 0.47 -19.41
C ALA A 79 20.40 0.26 -18.18
N SER A 80 20.43 1.23 -17.27
CA SER A 80 19.55 1.28 -16.10
C SER A 80 18.71 2.55 -16.12
N SER A 81 17.48 2.47 -15.67
CA SER A 81 16.59 3.63 -15.57
C SER A 81 16.05 3.79 -14.15
N ARG A 82 15.67 5.03 -13.80
CA ARG A 82 14.92 5.26 -12.55
C ARG A 82 13.58 4.52 -12.52
N MET A 83 13.04 4.18 -13.70
CA MET A 83 11.81 3.39 -13.82
C MET A 83 11.98 1.97 -13.26
N ASP A 84 13.15 1.34 -13.43
CA ASP A 84 13.41 -0.01 -12.88
C ASP A 84 13.34 -0.01 -11.35
N TRP A 85 13.86 1.05 -10.73
CA TRP A 85 13.77 1.23 -9.28
C TRP A 85 12.33 1.47 -8.82
N LEU A 86 11.57 2.32 -9.54
CA LEU A 86 10.15 2.57 -9.25
C LEU A 86 9.34 1.29 -9.38
N GLU A 87 9.54 0.50 -10.44
CA GLU A 87 8.85 -0.78 -10.61
C GLU A 87 9.19 -1.79 -9.51
N SER A 88 10.46 -1.89 -9.15
CA SER A 88 10.89 -2.78 -8.08
C SER A 88 10.27 -2.37 -6.74
N SER A 89 10.26 -1.08 -6.45
CA SER A 89 9.63 -0.52 -5.26
C SER A 89 8.11 -0.77 -5.25
N GLN A 90 7.45 -0.60 -6.40
CA GLN A 90 6.03 -0.86 -6.54
C GLN A 90 5.68 -2.35 -6.40
N LYS A 91 6.47 -3.24 -6.99
CA LYS A 91 6.32 -4.70 -6.82
C LYS A 91 6.47 -5.09 -5.34
N GLN A 92 7.46 -4.53 -4.66
CA GLN A 92 7.64 -4.77 -3.22
C GLN A 92 6.46 -4.26 -2.41
N SER A 93 5.96 -3.05 -2.69
CA SER A 93 4.78 -2.48 -2.04
C SER A 93 3.53 -3.33 -2.28
N ASN A 94 3.30 -3.79 -3.51
CA ASN A 94 2.18 -4.66 -3.86
C ASN A 94 2.27 -6.01 -3.13
N MET A 95 3.47 -6.59 -3.00
CA MET A 95 3.67 -7.83 -2.25
C MET A 95 3.32 -7.64 -0.77
N VAL A 96 3.81 -6.57 -0.14
CA VAL A 96 3.48 -6.24 1.26
C VAL A 96 1.98 -6.03 1.42
N GLN A 97 1.33 -5.29 0.52
CA GLN A 97 -0.12 -5.10 0.54
C GLN A 97 -0.88 -6.42 0.40
N ALA A 98 -0.45 -7.32 -0.48
CA ALA A 98 -1.09 -8.64 -0.65
C ALA A 98 -0.98 -9.49 0.62
N VAL A 99 0.19 -9.52 1.26
CA VAL A 99 0.39 -10.26 2.52
C VAL A 99 -0.47 -9.67 3.64
N LEU A 100 -0.43 -8.33 3.83
CA LEU A 100 -1.23 -7.66 4.85
C LEU A 100 -2.73 -7.82 4.58
N GLY A 101 -3.14 -7.74 3.31
CA GLY A 101 -4.52 -7.98 2.89
C GLY A 101 -4.97 -9.42 3.19
N GLY A 102 -4.10 -10.40 2.96
CA GLY A 102 -4.35 -11.81 3.30
C GLY A 102 -4.54 -12.02 4.81
N ILE A 103 -3.66 -11.44 5.64
CA ILE A 103 -3.78 -11.50 7.10
C ILE A 103 -5.08 -10.81 7.55
N GLY A 104 -5.40 -9.65 6.97
CA GLY A 104 -6.63 -8.91 7.23
C GLY A 104 -7.88 -9.71 6.87
N ALA A 105 -7.87 -10.42 5.75
CA ALA A 105 -8.98 -11.25 5.30
C ALA A 105 -9.24 -12.43 6.27
N VAL A 106 -8.17 -13.11 6.73
CA VAL A 106 -8.29 -14.18 7.73
C VAL A 106 -8.84 -13.64 9.05
N SER A 107 -8.31 -12.50 9.53
CA SER A 107 -8.78 -11.85 10.75
C SER A 107 -10.27 -11.46 10.65
N LEU A 108 -10.67 -10.93 9.50
CA LEU A 108 -12.07 -10.59 9.22
C LEU A 108 -12.98 -11.81 9.22
N PHE A 109 -12.51 -12.93 8.65
CA PHE A 109 -13.26 -14.18 8.64
C PHE A 109 -13.48 -14.72 10.07
N VAL A 110 -12.46 -14.69 10.91
CA VAL A 110 -12.57 -15.08 12.33
C VAL A 110 -13.54 -14.16 13.07
N ALA A 111 -13.48 -12.85 12.84
CA ALA A 111 -14.40 -11.89 13.42
C ALA A 111 -15.87 -12.17 12.99
N ALA A 112 -16.09 -12.50 11.70
CA ALA A 112 -17.40 -12.85 11.19
C ALA A 112 -17.98 -14.10 11.87
N ILE A 113 -17.15 -15.12 12.14
CA ILE A 113 -17.56 -16.30 12.92
C ILE A 113 -17.92 -15.90 14.35
N GLY A 114 -17.15 -14.99 14.96
CA GLY A 114 -17.46 -14.46 16.31
C GLY A 114 -18.80 -13.77 16.36
N ILE A 115 -19.11 -12.90 15.39
CA ILE A 115 -20.41 -12.23 15.27
C ILE A 115 -21.54 -13.28 15.10
N ALA A 116 -21.34 -14.25 14.21
CA ALA A 116 -22.33 -15.29 13.97
C ALA A 116 -22.63 -16.11 15.25
N ASN A 117 -21.61 -16.47 16.03
CA ASN A 117 -21.78 -17.19 17.30
C ASN A 117 -22.54 -16.35 18.34
N THR A 118 -22.16 -15.07 18.48
CA THR A 118 -22.84 -14.15 19.41
C THR A 118 -24.32 -13.99 19.03
N MET A 119 -24.60 -13.81 17.73
CA MET A 119 -25.98 -13.70 17.23
C MET A 119 -26.77 -14.99 17.45
N MET A 120 -26.16 -16.16 17.25
CA MET A 120 -26.81 -17.45 17.54
C MET A 120 -27.20 -17.55 19.00
N MET A 121 -26.30 -17.17 19.93
CA MET A 121 -26.59 -17.19 21.37
C MET A 121 -27.72 -16.23 21.70
N SER A 122 -27.70 -14.99 21.21
CA SER A 122 -28.77 -14.01 21.40
C SER A 122 -30.10 -14.52 20.90
N ILE A 123 -30.17 -15.22 19.77
CA ILE A 123 -31.39 -15.82 19.23
C ILE A 123 -31.92 -16.94 20.16
N TYR A 124 -31.04 -17.78 20.69
CA TYR A 124 -31.44 -18.84 21.63
C TYR A 124 -32.02 -18.27 22.94
N GLU A 125 -31.37 -17.24 23.50
CA GLU A 125 -31.86 -16.59 24.72
C GLU A 125 -33.24 -15.94 24.53
N ARG A 126 -33.51 -15.37 23.33
CA ARG A 126 -34.77 -14.68 22.99
C ARG A 126 -35.76 -15.55 22.23
N THR A 127 -35.61 -16.88 22.24
CA THR A 127 -36.45 -17.80 21.46
C THR A 127 -37.94 -17.67 21.81
N LYS A 128 -38.29 -17.50 23.10
CA LYS A 128 -39.69 -17.30 23.54
C LYS A 128 -40.26 -15.99 22.97
N GLU A 129 -39.53 -14.89 23.01
CA GLU A 129 -39.98 -13.60 22.47
C GLU A 129 -40.21 -13.68 20.96
N ILE A 130 -39.33 -14.34 20.23
CA ILE A 130 -39.44 -14.58 18.79
C ILE A 130 -40.71 -15.43 18.51
N GLY A 131 -40.96 -16.43 19.33
CA GLY A 131 -42.19 -17.28 19.27
C GLY A 131 -43.45 -16.46 19.43
N VAL A 132 -43.52 -15.61 20.44
CA VAL A 132 -44.68 -14.71 20.69
C VAL A 132 -44.88 -13.73 19.52
N LEU A 133 -43.81 -13.10 19.01
CA LEU A 133 -43.91 -12.20 17.86
C LEU A 133 -44.50 -12.89 16.63
N LYS A 134 -44.14 -14.17 16.41
CA LYS A 134 -44.71 -14.97 15.32
C LYS A 134 -46.19 -15.30 15.51
N VAL A 135 -46.59 -15.65 16.71
CA VAL A 135 -48.02 -15.92 17.03
C VAL A 135 -48.85 -14.66 16.87
N LEU A 136 -48.32 -13.50 17.20
CA LEU A 136 -48.96 -12.20 16.99
C LEU A 136 -49.01 -11.75 15.51
N GLY A 137 -48.50 -12.58 14.59
CA GLY A 137 -48.55 -12.32 13.14
C GLY A 137 -47.43 -11.43 12.58
N CYS A 138 -46.35 -11.26 13.34
CA CYS A 138 -45.20 -10.50 12.83
C CYS A 138 -44.61 -11.16 11.57
N ALA A 139 -44.42 -10.37 10.51
CA ALA A 139 -43.84 -10.88 9.27
C ALA A 139 -42.42 -11.38 9.48
N MET A 140 -42.10 -12.54 8.91
CA MET A 140 -40.77 -13.15 9.02
C MET A 140 -39.62 -12.22 8.54
N GLY A 141 -39.91 -11.38 7.55
CA GLY A 141 -38.97 -10.38 7.05
C GLY A 141 -38.58 -9.34 8.11
N ASN A 142 -39.55 -8.92 8.95
CA ASN A 142 -39.30 -7.95 10.01
C ASN A 142 -38.43 -8.54 11.12
N ILE A 143 -38.62 -9.79 11.47
CA ILE A 143 -37.77 -10.51 12.44
C ILE A 143 -36.34 -10.63 11.88
N ARG A 144 -36.20 -10.97 10.60
CA ARG A 144 -34.90 -11.04 9.97
C ARG A 144 -34.19 -9.69 9.95
N SER A 145 -34.90 -8.61 9.56
CA SER A 145 -34.29 -7.28 9.49
C SER A 145 -33.84 -6.78 10.85
N MET A 146 -34.56 -7.10 11.92
CA MET A 146 -34.18 -6.78 13.30
C MET A 146 -32.81 -7.38 13.65
N PHE A 147 -32.59 -8.65 13.38
CA PHE A 147 -31.28 -9.29 13.63
C PHE A 147 -30.17 -8.80 12.69
N LEU A 148 -30.51 -8.48 11.43
CA LEU A 148 -29.52 -7.90 10.51
C LEU A 148 -29.08 -6.50 10.94
N ILE A 149 -30.00 -5.68 11.46
CA ILE A 149 -29.67 -4.36 12.00
C ILE A 149 -28.77 -4.51 13.24
N GLU A 150 -29.12 -5.46 14.14
CA GLU A 150 -28.31 -5.75 15.33
C GLU A 150 -26.86 -6.17 14.94
N ALA A 151 -26.73 -7.09 13.99
CA ALA A 151 -25.42 -7.51 13.48
C ALA A 151 -24.68 -6.36 12.78
N GLY A 152 -25.37 -5.53 12.01
CA GLY A 152 -24.83 -4.33 11.39
C GLY A 152 -24.33 -3.31 12.43
N PHE A 153 -25.06 -3.17 13.54
CA PHE A 153 -24.67 -2.30 14.65
C PHE A 153 -23.41 -2.80 15.36
N ILE A 154 -23.25 -4.12 15.54
CA ILE A 154 -22.00 -4.70 16.05
C ILE A 154 -20.84 -4.36 15.11
N GLY A 155 -21.02 -4.52 13.80
CA GLY A 155 -20.03 -4.15 12.80
C GLY A 155 -19.71 -2.65 12.83
N PHE A 156 -20.70 -1.78 12.98
CA PHE A 156 -20.54 -0.33 13.10
C PHE A 156 -19.71 0.05 14.32
N MET A 157 -20.05 -0.46 15.49
CA MET A 157 -19.30 -0.18 16.72
C MET A 157 -17.86 -0.70 16.63
N GLY A 158 -17.66 -1.91 16.11
CA GLY A 158 -16.33 -2.46 15.84
C GLY A 158 -15.54 -1.61 14.85
N GLY A 159 -16.17 -1.14 13.78
CA GLY A 159 -15.59 -0.26 12.78
C GLY A 159 -15.12 1.08 13.36
N ILE A 160 -15.95 1.71 14.21
CA ILE A 160 -15.58 2.96 14.89
C ILE A 160 -14.40 2.74 15.83
N ILE A 161 -14.45 1.71 16.69
CA ILE A 161 -13.35 1.42 17.62
C ILE A 161 -12.06 1.13 16.86
N GLY A 162 -12.13 0.30 15.79
CA GLY A 162 -10.99 0.02 14.93
C GLY A 162 -10.40 1.29 14.27
N LEU A 163 -11.28 2.19 13.83
CA LEU A 163 -10.88 3.47 13.25
C LEU A 163 -10.16 4.37 14.26
N LEU A 164 -10.70 4.49 15.48
CA LEU A 164 -10.08 5.25 16.56
C LEU A 164 -8.69 4.71 16.92
N LEU A 165 -8.56 3.39 17.03
CA LEU A 165 -7.28 2.72 17.24
C LEU A 165 -6.31 2.99 16.09
N SER A 166 -6.77 2.91 14.84
CA SER A 166 -5.96 3.18 13.65
C SER A 166 -5.42 4.60 13.62
N TYR A 167 -6.26 5.61 13.92
CA TYR A 167 -5.82 6.99 14.05
C TYR A 167 -4.84 7.19 15.22
N GLY A 168 -5.08 6.51 16.34
CA GLY A 168 -4.16 6.51 17.49
C GLY A 168 -2.77 5.99 17.12
N VAL A 169 -2.72 4.82 16.49
CA VAL A 169 -1.46 4.21 16.03
C VAL A 169 -0.78 5.09 14.97
N SER A 170 -1.53 5.61 13.99
CA SER A 170 -1.01 6.54 12.98
C SER A 170 -0.39 7.78 13.62
N GLY A 171 -1.03 8.35 14.65
CA GLY A 171 -0.49 9.47 15.41
C GLY A 171 0.82 9.15 16.13
N ILE A 172 0.90 7.97 16.76
CA ILE A 172 2.13 7.47 17.41
C ILE A 172 3.25 7.31 16.39
N VAL A 173 2.97 6.65 15.25
CA VAL A 173 3.95 6.46 14.17
C VAL A 173 4.47 7.80 13.67
N ASN A 174 3.59 8.75 13.40
CA ASN A 174 3.98 10.07 12.92
C ASN A 174 4.79 10.86 13.95
N ARG A 175 4.52 10.68 15.26
CA ARG A 175 5.21 11.43 16.31
C ARG A 175 6.60 10.86 16.64
N PHE A 176 6.74 9.53 16.64
CA PHE A 176 7.96 8.88 17.14
C PHE A 176 8.85 8.34 16.02
N LEU A 177 8.29 7.88 14.90
CA LEU A 177 9.07 7.29 13.81
C LEU A 177 9.37 8.26 12.67
N ALA A 178 8.46 9.20 12.40
CA ALA A 178 8.65 10.15 11.29
C ALA A 178 9.92 10.99 11.40
N PRO A 179 10.28 11.58 12.58
CA PRO A 179 11.49 12.40 12.70
C PRO A 179 12.80 11.68 12.42
N GLY A 180 12.83 10.34 12.63
CA GLY A 180 14.04 9.54 12.42
C GLY A 180 14.17 8.93 11.02
N LEU A 181 13.11 8.92 10.23
CA LEU A 181 13.07 8.28 8.92
C LEU A 181 12.97 9.26 7.74
N THR A 182 12.59 10.49 8.03
CA THR A 182 12.42 11.52 7.00
C THR A 182 13.37 12.67 7.30
N ASP A 183 14.54 12.72 6.72
CA ASP A 183 15.54 13.80 6.84
C ASP A 183 14.96 15.25 6.72
N GLY A 184 13.92 15.55 7.49
CA GLY A 184 13.24 16.84 7.55
C GLY A 184 12.29 17.16 6.38
N MET A 185 12.16 16.28 5.38
CA MET A 185 11.39 16.59 4.16
C MET A 185 9.89 16.33 4.25
N THR A 186 9.45 15.38 5.04
CA THR A 186 8.00 15.14 5.26
C THR A 186 7.72 14.74 6.69
N SER A 187 6.93 15.53 7.39
CA SER A 187 6.60 15.31 8.80
C SER A 187 5.55 14.19 9.04
N ARG A 188 5.05 13.53 7.99
CA ARG A 188 3.97 12.52 8.11
C ARG A 188 4.23 11.32 7.21
N ILE A 189 4.47 10.16 7.82
CA ILE A 189 4.64 8.87 7.13
C ILE A 189 3.29 8.17 6.95
N SER A 190 2.38 8.31 7.93
CA SER A 190 1.06 7.67 7.90
C SER A 190 -0.04 8.71 7.78
N MET A 191 -0.83 8.63 6.70
CA MET A 191 -2.00 9.48 6.47
C MET A 191 -3.20 8.62 6.12
N ILE A 192 -4.27 8.75 6.89
CA ILE A 192 -5.53 8.06 6.64
C ILE A 192 -6.51 9.07 6.02
N PRO A 193 -6.81 8.98 4.73
CA PRO A 193 -7.75 9.89 4.09
C PRO A 193 -9.18 9.65 4.61
N PRO A 194 -10.00 10.71 4.79
CA PRO A 194 -11.35 10.60 5.37
C PRO A 194 -12.29 9.69 4.59
N TRP A 195 -12.16 9.64 3.27
CA TRP A 195 -12.99 8.76 2.44
C TRP A 195 -12.70 7.27 2.72
N LEU A 196 -11.42 6.91 2.98
CA LEU A 196 -11.02 5.55 3.33
C LEU A 196 -11.55 5.16 4.71
N ALA A 197 -11.51 6.09 5.67
CA ALA A 197 -12.09 5.91 6.99
C ALA A 197 -13.59 5.61 6.92
N LEU A 198 -14.33 6.39 6.12
CA LEU A 198 -15.76 6.16 5.89
C LEU A 198 -16.01 4.81 5.20
N ALA A 199 -15.24 4.50 4.16
CA ALA A 199 -15.35 3.23 3.44
C ALA A 199 -15.09 2.03 4.36
N ALA A 200 -14.12 2.12 5.28
CA ALA A 200 -13.81 1.06 6.24
C ALA A 200 -14.99 0.82 7.22
N VAL A 201 -15.61 1.88 7.72
CA VAL A 201 -16.80 1.74 8.60
C VAL A 201 -17.96 1.12 7.85
N VAL A 202 -18.27 1.58 6.64
CA VAL A 202 -19.34 1.01 5.80
C VAL A 202 -19.07 -0.47 5.52
N PHE A 203 -17.81 -0.80 5.21
CA PHE A 203 -17.41 -2.19 4.99
C PHE A 203 -17.55 -3.05 6.26
N ALA A 204 -17.21 -2.53 7.43
CA ALA A 204 -17.37 -3.22 8.70
C ALA A 204 -18.87 -3.52 9.00
N VAL A 205 -19.76 -2.56 8.72
CA VAL A 205 -21.21 -2.77 8.82
C VAL A 205 -21.69 -3.87 7.87
N PHE A 206 -21.20 -3.83 6.62
CA PHE A 206 -21.57 -4.81 5.61
C PHE A 206 -21.14 -6.23 6.02
N ILE A 207 -19.91 -6.39 6.53
CA ILE A 207 -19.41 -7.68 7.02
C ILE A 207 -20.21 -8.14 8.25
N GLY A 208 -20.55 -7.24 9.16
CA GLY A 208 -21.42 -7.55 10.30
C GLY A 208 -22.77 -8.11 9.85
N MET A 209 -23.41 -7.45 8.89
CA MET A 209 -24.68 -7.91 8.32
C MET A 209 -24.55 -9.26 7.59
N LEU A 210 -23.46 -9.47 6.84
CA LEU A 210 -23.20 -10.77 6.20
C LEU A 210 -23.02 -11.89 7.22
N ALA A 211 -22.26 -11.64 8.29
CA ALA A 211 -22.04 -12.59 9.36
C ALA A 211 -23.35 -12.95 10.12
N GLY A 212 -24.20 -11.96 10.34
CA GLY A 212 -25.52 -12.14 10.99
C GLY A 212 -26.59 -12.77 10.09
N PHE A 213 -26.34 -12.86 8.77
CA PHE A 213 -27.37 -13.33 7.83
C PHE A 213 -27.80 -14.79 8.09
N PHE A 214 -26.85 -15.72 8.27
CA PHE A 214 -27.19 -17.12 8.56
C PHE A 214 -27.89 -17.33 9.90
N PRO A 215 -27.43 -16.74 11.02
CA PRO A 215 -28.17 -16.76 12.28
C PRO A 215 -29.57 -16.19 12.16
N ALA A 216 -29.73 -15.02 11.54
CA ALA A 216 -31.04 -14.40 11.33
C ALA A 216 -32.01 -15.31 10.53
N GLN A 217 -31.49 -16.03 9.53
CA GLN A 217 -32.28 -16.96 8.76
C GLN A 217 -32.73 -18.19 9.60
N ARG A 218 -31.89 -18.66 10.53
CA ARG A 218 -32.25 -19.72 11.47
C ARG A 218 -33.36 -19.27 12.42
N ALA A 219 -33.32 -18.05 12.94
CA ALA A 219 -34.37 -17.49 13.79
C ALA A 219 -35.75 -17.52 13.12
N MET A 220 -35.80 -17.27 11.81
CA MET A 220 -37.06 -17.37 11.06
C MET A 220 -37.64 -18.81 11.00
N LYS A 221 -36.79 -19.83 11.04
CA LYS A 221 -37.20 -21.24 10.94
C LYS A 221 -37.65 -21.85 12.29
N LEU A 222 -37.51 -21.15 13.42
CA LEU A 222 -37.95 -21.61 14.71
C LEU A 222 -39.49 -21.80 14.71
N SER A 223 -39.96 -22.97 15.15
CA SER A 223 -41.40 -23.26 15.30
C SER A 223 -41.94 -22.47 16.48
N PRO A 224 -43.05 -21.71 16.31
CA PRO A 224 -43.68 -20.96 17.40
C PRO A 224 -44.12 -21.87 18.56
N LEU A 225 -44.66 -23.04 18.22
CA LEU A 225 -45.12 -24.03 19.23
C LEU A 225 -43.95 -24.60 20.05
N ALA A 226 -42.81 -24.91 19.38
CA ALA A 226 -41.63 -25.41 20.06
C ALA A 226 -41.00 -24.33 20.94
N ALA A 227 -41.00 -23.04 20.50
CA ALA A 227 -40.46 -21.91 21.23
C ALA A 227 -41.19 -21.62 22.55
N ILE A 228 -42.53 -21.90 22.61
CA ILE A 228 -43.38 -21.66 23.81
C ILE A 228 -43.38 -22.88 24.73
N ARG A 229 -43.19 -24.10 24.20
CA ARG A 229 -43.30 -25.36 24.95
C ARG A 229 -42.03 -25.83 25.62
N ASN A 230 -40.88 -25.28 25.26
CA ASN A 230 -39.62 -25.60 25.92
C ASN A 230 -39.54 -24.88 27.28
N GLU A 231 -39.92 -25.62 28.31
CA GLU A 231 -39.42 -25.48 29.66
C GLU A 231 -38.13 -26.23 29.82
#